data_d616322364abdfcd7ffaa71f9004763c
#
_entry.id   d616322364abdfcd7ffaa71f9004763c
#
_cell.length_a   1.000
_cell.length_b   1.000
_cell.length_c   1.000
_cell.angle_alpha   90.00
_cell.angle_beta   90.00
_cell.angle_gamma   90.00
#
_symmetry.space_group_name_H-M   'P 1'
#
loop_
_entity.id
_entity.type
_entity.pdbx_description
1 polymer ?
#
loop_
_entity_poly.entity_id
_entity_poly.type
_entity_poly.pdbx_seq_one_letter_code
_entity_poly.pdbx_strand_id
1 'polypeptide(L)'
;MSGHKIMVIDDENIVGKMIKATFERDGYSVETFLHAKPAFERLKEEKFGVVITDLKMKDIDGMEVLKTIKKESPGTKVIMITAFASMDTSIEAFRKSADDFFAKPVKITELKDCVKRLLNESE
;
A
#
# COMPACT_ATOMS: atom_id res chain seq x y z
N MET A 1 -16.75 5.52 5.10
CA MET A 1 -16.63 6.46 6.19
C MET A 1 -15.48 7.42 5.95
N SER A 2 -15.77 8.71 6.08
CA SER A 2 -14.71 9.68 6.00
C SER A 2 -13.73 9.42 7.14
N GLY A 3 -12.49 9.76 6.99
CA GLY A 3 -11.50 9.55 8.01
C GLY A 3 -10.68 8.30 7.91
N HIS A 4 -10.98 7.43 6.96
CA HIS A 4 -10.09 6.31 6.71
C HIS A 4 -8.72 6.83 6.26
N LYS A 5 -7.67 6.23 6.81
CA LYS A 5 -6.31 6.63 6.50
C LYS A 5 -5.65 5.63 5.58
N ILE A 6 -4.97 6.15 4.57
CA ILE A 6 -4.22 5.36 3.60
C ILE A 6 -2.76 5.76 3.67
N MET A 7 -1.88 4.77 3.69
CA MET A 7 -0.44 5.00 3.64
C MET A 7 0.08 4.53 2.29
N VAL A 8 0.95 5.32 1.68
CA VAL A 8 1.63 4.93 0.44
C VAL A 8 3.12 4.87 0.69
N ILE A 9 3.74 3.75 0.35
CA ILE A 9 5.20 3.58 0.47
C ILE A 9 5.73 3.27 -0.92
N ASP A 10 6.43 4.23 -1.53
CA ASP A 10 6.98 4.06 -2.87
C ASP A 10 8.13 5.04 -3.03
N ASP A 11 9.29 4.55 -3.45
CA ASP A 11 10.45 5.41 -3.62
C ASP A 11 10.38 6.29 -4.87
N GLU A 12 9.36 6.11 -5.69
CA GLU A 12 9.05 7.02 -6.78
C GLU A 12 8.06 8.08 -6.29
N ASN A 13 8.56 9.28 -6.06
CA ASN A 13 7.78 10.37 -5.48
C ASN A 13 6.49 10.67 -6.24
N ILE A 14 6.52 10.55 -7.56
CA ILE A 14 5.37 10.89 -8.40
C ILE A 14 4.18 9.95 -8.16
N VAL A 15 4.46 8.67 -7.87
CA VAL A 15 3.42 7.69 -7.60
C VAL A 15 2.65 8.06 -6.33
N GLY A 16 3.38 8.38 -5.27
CA GLY A 16 2.75 8.79 -4.01
C GLY A 16 1.92 10.04 -4.16
N LYS A 17 2.45 11.04 -4.88
CA LYS A 17 1.73 12.29 -5.09
C LYS A 17 0.44 12.09 -5.87
N MET A 18 0.48 11.24 -6.89
CA MET A 18 -0.70 10.96 -7.70
C MET A 18 -1.79 10.28 -6.87
N ILE A 19 -1.41 9.28 -6.12
CA ILE A 19 -2.35 8.53 -5.28
C ILE A 19 -2.93 9.45 -4.20
N LYS A 20 -2.09 10.24 -3.56
CA LYS A 20 -2.53 11.18 -2.53
C LYS A 20 -3.56 12.16 -3.07
N ALA A 21 -3.26 12.81 -4.19
CA ALA A 21 -4.16 13.79 -4.78
C ALA A 21 -5.51 13.17 -5.12
N THR A 22 -5.48 11.97 -5.70
CA THR A 22 -6.69 11.29 -6.14
C THR A 22 -7.57 10.89 -4.96
N PHE A 23 -6.98 10.27 -3.95
CA PHE A 23 -7.74 9.73 -2.84
C PHE A 23 -8.20 10.80 -1.86
N GLU A 24 -7.41 11.86 -1.68
CA GLU A 24 -7.84 12.98 -0.83
C GLU A 24 -9.05 13.68 -1.41
N ARG A 25 -9.16 13.69 -2.72
CA ARG A 25 -10.34 14.24 -3.40
C ARG A 25 -11.60 13.47 -3.04
N ASP A 26 -11.46 12.19 -2.72
CA ASP A 26 -12.57 11.34 -2.34
C ASP A 26 -12.80 11.27 -0.82
N GLY A 27 -12.09 12.09 -0.05
CA GLY A 27 -12.30 12.17 1.38
C GLY A 27 -11.39 11.32 2.26
N TYR A 28 -10.45 10.58 1.67
CA TYR A 28 -9.48 9.83 2.44
C TYR A 28 -8.36 10.73 2.93
N SER A 29 -7.74 10.35 4.05
CA SER A 29 -6.51 10.98 4.52
C SER A 29 -5.34 10.13 4.05
N VAL A 30 -4.37 10.70 3.35
CA VAL A 30 -3.27 9.95 2.75
C VAL A 30 -1.94 10.50 3.22
N GLU A 31 -1.08 9.59 3.67
CA GLU A 31 0.31 9.92 4.01
C GLU A 31 1.23 9.13 3.10
N THR A 32 2.24 9.78 2.56
CA THR A 32 3.17 9.15 1.61
C THR A 32 4.56 9.09 2.20
N PHE A 33 5.26 7.99 1.90
CA PHE A 33 6.62 7.75 2.39
C PHE A 33 7.48 7.23 1.25
N LEU A 34 8.69 7.75 1.15
CA LEU A 34 9.66 7.29 0.16
C LEU A 34 10.49 6.11 0.66
N HIS A 35 10.44 5.85 1.96
CA HIS A 35 11.23 4.80 2.60
C HIS A 35 10.39 4.05 3.62
N ALA A 36 10.70 2.78 3.80
CA ALA A 36 9.92 1.91 4.70
C ALA A 36 10.09 2.27 6.16
N LYS A 37 11.29 2.64 6.58
CA LYS A 37 11.55 2.88 8.00
C LYS A 37 10.66 3.95 8.62
N PRO A 38 10.58 5.17 8.05
CA PRO A 38 9.66 6.16 8.62
C PRO A 38 8.20 5.72 8.54
N ALA A 39 7.84 4.95 7.51
CA ALA A 39 6.48 4.42 7.40
C ALA A 39 6.17 3.47 8.55
N PHE A 40 7.12 2.59 8.89
CA PHE A 40 6.94 1.66 10.02
C PHE A 40 6.79 2.40 11.34
N GLU A 41 7.59 3.46 11.55
CA GLU A 41 7.46 4.27 12.76
C GLU A 41 6.09 4.92 12.86
N ARG A 42 5.58 5.39 11.72
CA ARG A 42 4.26 6.00 11.67
C ARG A 42 3.16 4.99 11.98
N LEU A 43 3.29 3.76 11.53
CA LEU A 43 2.31 2.69 11.82
C LEU A 43 2.20 2.37 13.31
N LYS A 44 3.24 2.63 14.07
CA LYS A 44 3.20 2.46 15.53
C LYS A 44 2.42 3.57 16.22
N GLU A 45 2.34 4.73 15.59
CA GLU A 45 1.67 5.91 16.17
C GLU A 45 0.21 6.02 15.78
N GLU A 46 -0.14 5.51 14.60
CA GLU A 46 -1.45 5.74 14.01
C GLU A 46 -1.91 4.49 13.28
N LYS A 47 -3.20 4.20 13.35
CA LYS A 47 -3.76 3.07 12.60
C LYS A 47 -4.14 3.52 11.19
N PHE A 48 -3.71 2.75 10.21
CA PHE A 48 -4.08 2.96 8.81
C PHE A 48 -4.96 1.82 8.34
N GLY A 49 -5.98 2.14 7.54
CA GLY A 49 -6.87 1.11 7.00
C GLY A 49 -6.20 0.31 5.89
N VAL A 50 -5.45 1.01 5.04
CA VAL A 50 -4.79 0.39 3.89
C VAL A 50 -3.38 0.96 3.74
N VAL A 51 -2.43 0.08 3.44
CA VAL A 51 -1.09 0.48 3.00
C VAL A 51 -0.93 0.04 1.55
N ILE A 52 -0.56 0.97 0.69
CA ILE A 52 -0.23 0.69 -0.71
C ILE A 52 1.28 0.80 -0.82
N THR A 53 1.95 -0.29 -1.14
CA THR A 53 3.42 -0.31 -1.14
C THR A 53 3.98 -0.93 -2.41
N ASP A 54 5.11 -0.39 -2.87
CA ASP A 54 5.86 -0.97 -3.97
C ASP A 54 6.51 -2.28 -3.50
N LEU A 55 6.58 -3.24 -4.40
CA LEU A 55 7.24 -4.51 -4.16
C LEU A 55 8.75 -4.35 -4.07
N LYS A 56 9.32 -3.53 -4.95
CA LYS A 56 10.77 -3.34 -5.01
C LYS A 56 11.15 -1.92 -4.70
N MET A 57 11.89 -1.76 -3.62
CA MET A 57 12.44 -0.48 -3.21
C MET A 57 13.93 -0.65 -2.91
N LYS A 58 14.67 0.44 -2.98
CA LYS A 58 16.14 0.39 -2.85
C LYS A 58 16.60 -0.02 -1.46
N ASP A 59 15.85 0.37 -0.44
CA ASP A 59 16.30 0.20 0.95
C ASP A 59 15.76 -1.06 1.62
N ILE A 60 14.74 -1.69 1.06
CA ILE A 60 14.13 -2.85 1.72
C ILE A 60 13.39 -3.73 0.70
N ASP A 61 13.39 -5.02 0.96
CA ASP A 61 12.63 -6.01 0.19
C ASP A 61 11.15 -5.89 0.50
N GLY A 62 10.30 -5.95 -0.53
CA GLY A 62 8.85 -5.86 -0.37
C GLY A 62 8.26 -6.92 0.54
N MET A 63 8.82 -8.14 0.57
CA MET A 63 8.34 -9.16 1.50
C MET A 63 8.56 -8.75 2.96
N GLU A 64 9.70 -8.12 3.25
CA GLU A 64 9.96 -7.58 4.58
C GLU A 64 8.95 -6.51 4.95
N VAL A 65 8.62 -5.64 4.01
CA VAL A 65 7.61 -4.61 4.23
C VAL A 65 6.27 -5.25 4.58
N LEU A 66 5.84 -6.22 3.78
CA LEU A 66 4.57 -6.91 3.98
C LEU A 66 4.51 -7.60 5.35
N LYS A 67 5.55 -8.35 5.68
CA LYS A 67 5.62 -9.05 6.97
C LYS A 67 5.58 -8.08 8.14
N THR A 68 6.32 -6.98 8.04
CA THR A 68 6.36 -5.98 9.11
C THR A 68 5.00 -5.34 9.32
N ILE A 69 4.32 -4.96 8.23
CA ILE A 69 3.00 -4.33 8.35
C ILE A 69 2.01 -5.31 8.98
N LYS A 70 2.00 -6.56 8.55
CA LYS A 70 1.07 -7.55 9.08
C LYS A 70 1.34 -7.85 10.55
N LYS A 71 2.61 -7.79 10.96
CA LYS A 71 2.99 -7.99 12.37
C LYS A 71 2.61 -6.78 13.24
N GLU A 72 2.97 -5.58 12.78
CA GLU A 72 2.75 -4.35 13.56
C GLU A 72 1.31 -3.89 13.56
N SER A 73 0.57 -4.16 12.49
CA SER A 73 -0.79 -3.69 12.32
C SER A 73 -1.64 -4.74 11.62
N PRO A 74 -2.00 -5.84 12.32
CA PRO A 74 -2.68 -6.99 11.68
C PRO A 74 -3.99 -6.63 10.99
N GLY A 75 -4.69 -5.60 11.43
CA GLY A 75 -5.94 -5.18 10.82
C GLY A 75 -5.79 -4.32 9.57
N THR A 76 -4.57 -3.89 9.26
CA THR A 76 -4.32 -3.05 8.10
C THR A 76 -4.24 -3.90 6.83
N LYS A 77 -4.98 -3.51 5.81
CA LYS A 77 -4.94 -4.19 4.51
C LYS A 77 -3.73 -3.71 3.73
N VAL A 78 -3.12 -4.60 2.96
CA VAL A 78 -1.92 -4.28 2.19
C VAL A 78 -2.15 -4.54 0.72
N ILE A 79 -1.92 -3.52 -0.10
CA ILE A 79 -1.96 -3.61 -1.56
C ILE A 79 -0.52 -3.45 -2.06
N MET A 80 -0.06 -4.42 -2.83
CA MET A 80 1.27 -4.37 -3.45
C MET A 80 1.14 -3.84 -4.87
N ILE A 81 2.04 -2.94 -5.25
CA ILE A 81 2.12 -2.47 -6.64
C ILE A 81 3.56 -2.64 -7.12
N THR A 82 3.75 -2.98 -8.37
CA THR A 82 5.11 -3.14 -8.90
C THR A 82 5.18 -3.10 -10.42
N ALA A 83 6.29 -2.57 -10.93
CA ALA A 83 6.61 -2.63 -12.35
C ALA A 83 7.10 -4.03 -12.76
N PHE A 84 7.34 -4.91 -11.80
CA PHE A 84 7.96 -6.22 -12.04
C PHE A 84 6.99 -7.39 -11.82
N ALA A 85 5.70 -7.17 -12.07
CA ALA A 85 4.65 -8.13 -11.73
C ALA A 85 4.76 -9.49 -12.42
N SER A 86 5.47 -9.59 -13.53
CA SER A 86 5.57 -10.83 -14.30
C SER A 86 6.93 -11.51 -14.22
N MET A 87 7.83 -11.06 -13.34
CA MET A 87 9.23 -11.43 -13.48
C MET A 87 9.70 -12.72 -12.83
N ASP A 88 9.07 -13.19 -11.79
CA ASP A 88 9.54 -14.44 -11.19
C ASP A 88 8.54 -15.08 -10.24
N THR A 89 8.91 -16.25 -9.69
CA THR A 89 8.04 -17.03 -8.82
C THR A 89 7.82 -16.40 -7.45
N SER A 90 8.68 -15.48 -7.04
CA SER A 90 8.46 -14.80 -5.77
C SER A 90 7.22 -13.91 -5.79
N ILE A 91 6.81 -13.49 -6.99
CA ILE A 91 5.58 -12.72 -7.18
C ILE A 91 4.37 -13.49 -6.63
N GLU A 92 4.36 -14.81 -6.82
CA GLU A 92 3.26 -15.65 -6.32
C GLU A 92 3.14 -15.59 -4.79
N ALA A 93 4.28 -15.56 -4.10
CA ALA A 93 4.26 -15.45 -2.63
C ALA A 93 3.65 -14.12 -2.19
N PHE A 94 4.00 -13.03 -2.89
CA PHE A 94 3.42 -11.72 -2.59
C PHE A 94 1.93 -11.71 -2.85
N ARG A 95 1.49 -12.29 -3.96
CA ARG A 95 0.07 -12.33 -4.31
C ARG A 95 -0.75 -13.09 -3.27
N LYS A 96 -0.16 -14.14 -2.69
CA LYS A 96 -0.84 -14.94 -1.68
C LYS A 96 -0.89 -14.25 -0.33
N SER A 97 0.10 -13.42 -0.02
CA SER A 97 0.23 -12.80 1.30
C SER A 97 -0.38 -11.42 1.39
N ALA A 98 -0.38 -10.66 0.29
CA ALA A 98 -0.99 -9.34 0.25
C ALA A 98 -2.49 -9.45 0.07
N ASP A 99 -3.22 -8.41 0.42
CA ASP A 99 -4.67 -8.39 0.24
C ASP A 99 -5.05 -8.15 -1.21
N ASP A 100 -4.20 -7.46 -1.97
CA ASP A 100 -4.34 -7.35 -3.42
C ASP A 100 -2.99 -6.97 -4.02
N PHE A 101 -2.91 -7.03 -5.35
CA PHE A 101 -1.66 -6.88 -6.08
C PHE A 101 -1.94 -6.28 -7.45
N PHE A 102 -1.22 -5.21 -7.80
CA PHE A 102 -1.38 -4.53 -9.09
C PHE A 102 -0.05 -4.35 -9.78
N ALA A 103 -0.06 -4.49 -11.11
CA ALA A 103 1.08 -4.16 -11.95
C ALA A 103 1.08 -2.66 -12.25
N LYS A 104 2.25 -2.06 -12.33
CA LYS A 104 2.38 -0.67 -12.80
C LYS A 104 2.38 -0.63 -14.33
N PRO A 105 1.79 0.37 -14.95
CA PRO A 105 1.09 1.49 -14.33
C PRO A 105 -0.28 1.08 -13.83
N VAL A 106 -0.58 1.44 -12.60
CA VAL A 106 -1.86 1.06 -11.99
C VAL A 106 -2.97 1.97 -12.49
N LYS A 107 -4.12 1.36 -12.80
CA LYS A 107 -5.30 2.14 -13.17
C LYS A 107 -5.94 2.65 -11.90
N ILE A 108 -6.07 3.97 -11.80
CA ILE A 108 -6.52 4.60 -10.57
C ILE A 108 -7.95 4.18 -10.19
N THR A 109 -8.81 3.97 -11.18
CA THR A 109 -10.18 3.53 -10.91
C THR A 109 -10.21 2.14 -10.29
N GLU A 110 -9.36 1.23 -10.75
CA GLU A 110 -9.26 -0.11 -10.19
C GLU A 110 -8.69 -0.07 -8.78
N LEU A 111 -7.72 0.80 -8.54
CA LEU A 111 -7.15 0.95 -7.22
C LEU A 111 -8.18 1.51 -6.24
N LYS A 112 -8.96 2.49 -6.65
CA LYS A 112 -10.04 3.05 -5.82
C LYS A 112 -11.07 1.99 -5.45
N ASP A 113 -11.49 1.18 -6.41
CA ASP A 113 -12.46 0.12 -6.16
C ASP A 113 -11.91 -0.91 -5.18
N CYS A 114 -10.64 -1.25 -5.32
CA CYS A 114 -9.99 -2.18 -4.43
C CYS A 114 -9.93 -1.64 -3.00
N VAL A 115 -9.54 -0.38 -2.84
CA VAL A 115 -9.46 0.25 -1.52
C VAL A 115 -10.82 0.27 -0.84
N LYS A 116 -11.88 0.64 -1.58
CA LYS A 116 -13.24 0.64 -1.05
C LYS A 116 -13.65 -0.74 -0.55
N ARG A 117 -13.39 -1.75 -1.37
CA ARG A 117 -13.74 -3.13 -1.02
C ARG A 117 -13.00 -3.58 0.25
N LEU A 118 -11.69 -3.33 0.29
CA LEU A 118 -10.88 -3.76 1.44
C LEU A 118 -11.28 -3.04 2.72
N LEU A 119 -11.60 -1.75 2.65
CA LEU A 119 -12.04 -1.00 3.83
C LEU A 119 -13.40 -1.48 4.32
N ASN A 120 -14.29 -1.83 3.42
CA ASN A 120 -15.59 -2.39 3.82
C ASN A 120 -15.43 -3.75 4.49
N GLU A 121 -14.51 -4.58 4.00
CA GLU A 121 -14.24 -5.87 4.62
C GLU A 121 -13.65 -5.74 6.02
N SER A 122 -12.92 -4.66 6.30
CA SER A 122 -12.30 -4.46 7.60
C SER A 122 -13.25 -3.87 8.64
N GLU A 123 -14.40 -3.44 8.20
CA GLU A 123 -15.46 -2.94 9.08
C GLU A 123 -16.36 -4.08 9.51
#